data_4100551042849efbcd2b2450b657f6a7
#
_entry.id   4100551042849efbcd2b2450b657f6a7
#
_cell.length_a   1.000
_cell.length_b   1.000
_cell.length_c   1.000
_cell.angle_alpha   90.00
_cell.angle_beta   90.00
_cell.angle_gamma   90.00
#
_symmetry.space_group_name_H-M   'P 1'
#
loop_
_entity.id
_entity.type
_entity.pdbx_description
1 polymer ?
#
loop_
_entity_poly.entity_id
_entity_poly.type
_entity_poly.pdbx_seq_one_letter_code
_entity_poly.pdbx_strand_id
1 'polypeptide(L)'
;MSSPKLLITADYIEEAIKAISTAKQRVMFMSLMFTDDDVTDDFVDALEAAAERGVRVQIAADVFTYGELGGHFLPFKFFTEKSRATTSTVKELSKKGITFNWLGRFSVTPVSGRTHIKCLVVDDVAFSFGGVNLYGKDIVGNNDYMFMCKDKRLADDLAHEFNQITKADRGHYTYRSHKFSYGKHLVLTDGGFQGDSIIYRRVCELAREAQDILLVSQYCPTGKLSRILKTKSSRLYFNPPELAGPLNRMVITFGMFFSGHKTLYKQQRYLHAKFMIFTMPDGKKVAITGSHNFVYGGVLAGTREIALETDDPKIVRQLERFFESYVA
;
A
#
# COMPACT_ATOMS: atom_id res chain seq x y z
N MET A 1 -6.31 -23.37 -5.35
CA MET A 1 -5.69 -22.09 -4.96
C MET A 1 -4.66 -22.33 -3.87
N SER A 2 -3.43 -21.86 -4.04
CA SER A 2 -2.45 -21.82 -2.95
C SER A 2 -2.82 -20.66 -2.01
N SER A 3 -2.62 -20.85 -0.69
CA SER A 3 -2.84 -19.76 0.27
C SER A 3 -1.83 -18.63 0.00
N PRO A 4 -2.24 -17.34 0.07
CA PRO A 4 -1.32 -16.22 0.00
C PRO A 4 -0.14 -16.35 0.96
N LYS A 5 1.07 -16.01 0.49
CA LYS A 5 2.31 -16.05 1.28
C LYS A 5 2.72 -14.62 1.63
N LEU A 6 2.84 -14.32 2.92
CA LEU A 6 3.42 -13.06 3.38
C LEU A 6 4.93 -13.10 3.16
N LEU A 7 5.45 -12.07 2.54
CA LEU A 7 6.86 -11.83 2.29
C LEU A 7 7.24 -10.53 2.99
N ILE A 8 8.24 -10.54 3.87
CA ILE A 8 8.84 -9.30 4.37
C ILE A 8 9.50 -8.54 3.23
N THR A 9 9.79 -7.27 3.42
CA THR A 9 10.24 -6.38 2.34
C THR A 9 11.37 -6.95 1.50
N ALA A 10 12.42 -7.51 2.13
CA ALA A 10 13.57 -8.09 1.40
C ALA A 10 13.15 -9.30 0.55
N ASP A 11 12.40 -10.25 1.15
CA ASP A 11 11.90 -11.43 0.44
C ASP A 11 10.95 -11.05 -0.71
N TYR A 12 10.15 -9.97 -0.51
CA TYR A 12 9.27 -9.47 -1.55
C TYR A 12 10.05 -8.98 -2.77
N ILE A 13 11.09 -8.16 -2.57
CA ILE A 13 11.91 -7.64 -3.67
C ILE A 13 12.56 -8.81 -4.43
N GLU A 14 13.15 -9.77 -3.72
CA GLU A 14 13.78 -10.94 -4.33
C GLU A 14 12.78 -11.79 -5.16
N GLU A 15 11.63 -12.13 -4.58
CA GLU A 15 10.60 -12.94 -5.25
C GLU A 15 9.94 -12.18 -6.41
N ALA A 16 9.81 -10.85 -6.31
CA ALA A 16 9.31 -10.00 -7.38
C ALA A 16 10.28 -9.98 -8.57
N ILE A 17 11.58 -9.80 -8.33
CA ILE A 17 12.62 -9.86 -9.37
C ILE A 17 12.62 -11.23 -10.06
N LYS A 18 12.56 -12.33 -9.30
CA LYS A 18 12.45 -13.69 -9.87
C LYS A 18 11.20 -13.85 -10.76
N ALA A 19 10.06 -13.35 -10.30
CA ALA A 19 8.83 -13.41 -11.08
C ALA A 19 8.96 -12.60 -12.38
N ILE A 20 9.46 -11.36 -12.31
CA ILE A 20 9.66 -10.47 -13.46
C ILE A 20 10.65 -11.09 -14.46
N SER A 21 11.75 -11.70 -13.97
CA SER A 21 12.77 -12.33 -14.83
C SER A 21 12.23 -13.52 -15.63
N THR A 22 11.17 -14.17 -15.16
CA THR A 22 10.53 -15.31 -15.83
C THR A 22 9.21 -14.97 -16.53
N ALA A 23 8.79 -13.71 -16.48
CA ALA A 23 7.57 -13.21 -17.10
C ALA A 23 7.53 -13.46 -18.61
N LYS A 24 6.34 -13.83 -19.13
CA LYS A 24 6.12 -14.17 -20.55
C LYS A 24 5.10 -13.27 -21.24
N GLN A 25 4.15 -12.67 -20.52
CA GLN A 25 3.03 -11.94 -21.10
C GLN A 25 2.95 -10.50 -20.63
N ARG A 26 2.97 -10.29 -19.31
CA ARG A 26 2.73 -8.97 -18.70
C ARG A 26 3.45 -8.78 -17.38
N VAL A 27 3.90 -7.55 -17.15
CA VAL A 27 4.29 -7.02 -15.84
C VAL A 27 3.56 -5.70 -15.65
N MET A 28 2.78 -5.57 -14.57
CA MET A 28 2.04 -4.35 -14.23
C MET A 28 2.36 -3.96 -12.80
N PHE A 29 3.09 -2.86 -12.64
CA PHE A 29 3.56 -2.39 -11.33
C PHE A 29 2.91 -1.05 -10.96
N MET A 30 2.32 -0.98 -9.76
CA MET A 30 1.74 0.24 -9.20
C MET A 30 2.28 0.48 -7.80
N SER A 31 2.73 1.70 -7.53
CA SER A 31 3.25 2.13 -6.23
C SER A 31 2.98 3.62 -5.99
N LEU A 32 2.94 4.04 -4.72
CA LEU A 32 2.95 5.47 -4.40
C LEU A 32 4.29 6.11 -4.74
N MET A 33 5.39 5.41 -4.45
CA MET A 33 6.76 5.86 -4.69
C MET A 33 7.44 4.97 -5.73
N PHE A 34 8.22 5.59 -6.60
CA PHE A 34 9.09 4.92 -7.56
C PHE A 34 10.41 5.66 -7.61
N THR A 35 11.49 4.98 -7.29
CA THR A 35 12.86 5.50 -7.45
C THR A 35 13.71 4.46 -8.15
N ASP A 36 14.81 4.92 -8.70
CA ASP A 36 15.91 4.14 -9.21
C ASP A 36 17.14 4.59 -8.42
N ASP A 37 17.57 3.76 -7.52
CA ASP A 37 18.69 3.99 -6.60
C ASP A 37 19.37 2.65 -6.29
N ASP A 38 20.52 2.66 -5.65
CA ASP A 38 21.36 1.48 -5.37
C ASP A 38 20.62 0.29 -4.72
N VAL A 39 19.41 0.51 -4.19
CA VAL A 39 18.58 -0.53 -3.55
C VAL A 39 17.49 -1.05 -4.49
N THR A 40 17.11 -0.25 -5.48
CA THR A 40 15.99 -0.55 -6.40
C THR A 40 16.43 -0.84 -7.82
N ASP A 41 17.70 -0.65 -8.16
CA ASP A 41 18.27 -0.83 -9.48
C ASP A 41 18.04 -2.25 -10.05
N ASP A 42 18.33 -3.30 -9.28
CA ASP A 42 18.07 -4.68 -9.71
C ASP A 42 16.60 -4.93 -10.10
N PHE A 43 15.66 -4.27 -9.40
CA PHE A 43 14.24 -4.38 -9.73
C PHE A 43 13.93 -3.63 -11.03
N VAL A 44 14.51 -2.46 -11.24
CA VAL A 44 14.35 -1.65 -12.45
C VAL A 44 14.96 -2.38 -13.63
N ASP A 45 16.17 -2.94 -13.48
CA ASP A 45 16.85 -3.76 -14.50
C ASP A 45 16.01 -4.98 -14.90
N ALA A 46 15.38 -5.64 -13.95
CA ALA A 46 14.49 -6.77 -14.25
C ALA A 46 13.27 -6.35 -15.09
N LEU A 47 12.70 -5.15 -14.85
CA LEU A 47 11.62 -4.59 -15.66
C LEU A 47 12.07 -4.29 -17.08
N GLU A 48 13.25 -3.72 -17.24
CA GLU A 48 13.85 -3.42 -18.55
C GLU A 48 14.11 -4.72 -19.34
N ALA A 49 14.78 -5.68 -18.71
CA ALA A 49 15.05 -6.98 -19.33
C ALA A 49 13.75 -7.73 -19.70
N ALA A 50 12.67 -7.57 -18.94
CA ALA A 50 11.37 -8.12 -19.31
C ALA A 50 10.80 -7.46 -20.57
N ALA A 51 10.90 -6.13 -20.69
CA ALA A 51 10.47 -5.40 -21.89
C ALA A 51 11.30 -5.79 -23.13
N GLU A 52 12.61 -5.94 -22.98
CA GLU A 52 13.52 -6.40 -24.05
C GLU A 52 13.18 -7.82 -24.53
N ARG A 53 12.64 -8.69 -23.67
CA ARG A 53 12.11 -10.00 -24.05
C ARG A 53 10.73 -9.94 -24.74
N GLY A 54 10.16 -8.76 -24.92
CA GLY A 54 8.85 -8.56 -25.54
C GLY A 54 7.67 -8.70 -24.56
N VAL A 55 7.92 -8.73 -23.26
CA VAL A 55 6.87 -8.73 -22.22
C VAL A 55 6.24 -7.34 -22.17
N ARG A 56 4.92 -7.26 -22.08
CA ARG A 56 4.21 -5.98 -21.89
C ARG A 56 4.43 -5.46 -20.48
N VAL A 57 5.28 -4.44 -20.33
CA VAL A 57 5.58 -3.82 -19.03
C VAL A 57 4.85 -2.48 -18.91
N GLN A 58 4.11 -2.31 -17.83
CA GLN A 58 3.37 -1.09 -17.49
C GLN A 58 3.65 -0.70 -16.04
N ILE A 59 4.02 0.56 -15.84
CA ILE A 59 4.31 1.13 -14.51
C ILE A 59 3.35 2.29 -14.25
N ALA A 60 2.86 2.38 -13.03
CA ALA A 60 2.10 3.52 -12.54
C ALA A 60 2.64 3.95 -11.17
N ALA A 61 3.08 5.20 -11.06
CA ALA A 61 3.58 5.77 -9.81
C ALA A 61 2.95 7.15 -9.55
N ASP A 62 2.71 7.49 -8.28
CA ASP A 62 2.15 8.79 -7.93
C ASP A 62 3.22 9.88 -8.01
N VAL A 63 2.85 11.07 -8.50
CA VAL A 63 3.75 12.24 -8.54
C VAL A 63 4.19 12.70 -7.15
N PHE A 64 3.60 12.18 -6.08
CA PHE A 64 4.06 12.33 -4.71
C PHE A 64 5.53 11.90 -4.53
N THR A 65 6.02 10.97 -5.36
CA THR A 65 7.45 10.63 -5.48
C THR A 65 8.33 11.88 -5.52
N TYR A 66 7.99 12.85 -6.35
CA TYR A 66 8.80 14.08 -6.48
C TYR A 66 8.72 14.99 -5.26
N GLY A 67 7.58 15.00 -4.57
CA GLY A 67 7.42 15.73 -3.31
C GLY A 67 8.31 15.14 -2.20
N GLU A 68 8.31 13.81 -2.05
CA GLU A 68 9.15 13.12 -1.06
C GLU A 68 10.64 13.29 -1.38
N LEU A 69 11.05 13.12 -2.65
CA LEU A 69 12.43 13.31 -3.09
C LEU A 69 12.90 14.77 -2.94
N GLY A 70 11.98 15.72 -3.02
CA GLY A 70 12.24 17.15 -2.83
C GLY A 70 12.17 17.62 -1.39
N GLY A 71 11.67 16.79 -0.47
CA GLY A 71 11.42 17.16 0.93
C GLY A 71 10.28 18.18 1.12
N HIS A 72 9.34 18.27 0.18
CA HIS A 72 8.21 19.18 0.20
C HIS A 72 6.97 18.58 -0.47
N PHE A 73 5.81 19.23 -0.33
CA PHE A 73 4.53 18.74 -0.90
C PHE A 73 4.37 18.90 -2.41
N LEU A 74 5.18 19.74 -3.05
CA LEU A 74 5.01 20.06 -4.46
C LEU A 74 5.83 19.11 -5.33
N PRO A 75 5.24 18.52 -6.39
CA PRO A 75 5.89 17.51 -7.22
C PRO A 75 6.82 18.16 -8.29
N PHE A 76 7.86 18.86 -7.85
CA PHE A 76 8.82 19.49 -8.74
C PHE A 76 9.85 18.47 -9.26
N LYS A 77 9.69 18.04 -10.50
CA LYS A 77 10.51 17.02 -11.18
C LYS A 77 12.01 17.32 -11.28
N PHE A 78 12.39 18.60 -11.20
CA PHE A 78 13.77 19.03 -11.44
C PHE A 78 14.40 19.72 -10.24
N PHE A 79 13.76 19.71 -9.09
CA PHE A 79 14.18 20.49 -7.93
C PHE A 79 15.45 19.90 -7.28
N THR A 80 15.53 18.58 -7.14
CA THR A 80 16.69 17.90 -6.55
C THR A 80 17.39 17.02 -7.60
N GLU A 81 18.63 16.62 -7.30
CA GLU A 81 19.36 15.64 -8.10
C GLU A 81 18.60 14.32 -8.21
N LYS A 82 18.08 13.80 -7.09
CA LYS A 82 17.25 12.58 -7.07
C LYS A 82 15.99 12.71 -7.94
N SER A 83 15.33 13.86 -7.91
CA SER A 83 14.16 14.10 -8.79
C SER A 83 14.53 14.12 -10.26
N ARG A 84 15.70 14.66 -10.62
CA ARG A 84 16.24 14.66 -11.99
C ARG A 84 16.62 13.24 -12.41
N ALA A 85 17.31 12.48 -11.56
CA ALA A 85 17.66 11.08 -11.82
C ALA A 85 16.39 10.26 -12.10
N THR A 86 15.40 10.27 -11.21
CA THR A 86 14.12 9.56 -11.42
C THR A 86 13.42 9.98 -12.73
N THR A 87 13.51 11.26 -13.10
CA THR A 87 12.93 11.73 -14.38
C THR A 87 13.69 11.17 -15.58
N SER A 88 15.01 11.05 -15.48
CA SER A 88 15.85 10.44 -16.53
C SER A 88 15.53 8.97 -16.70
N THR A 89 15.52 8.22 -15.59
CA THR A 89 15.15 6.79 -15.59
C THR A 89 13.79 6.55 -16.25
N VAL A 90 12.76 7.31 -15.89
CA VAL A 90 11.44 7.17 -16.53
C VAL A 90 11.48 7.41 -18.04
N LYS A 91 12.32 8.33 -18.53
CA LYS A 91 12.50 8.54 -19.97
C LYS A 91 13.19 7.34 -20.63
N GLU A 92 14.23 6.78 -19.99
CA GLU A 92 14.93 5.60 -20.52
C GLU A 92 14.00 4.37 -20.54
N LEU A 93 13.25 4.10 -19.49
CA LEU A 93 12.22 3.06 -19.46
C LEU A 93 11.23 3.21 -20.62
N SER A 94 10.77 4.44 -20.89
CA SER A 94 9.86 4.72 -22.01
C SER A 94 10.49 4.46 -23.38
N LYS A 95 11.78 4.74 -23.56
CA LYS A 95 12.52 4.41 -24.80
C LYS A 95 12.64 2.89 -25.04
N LYS A 96 12.70 2.11 -23.95
CA LYS A 96 12.72 0.64 -23.98
C LYS A 96 11.32 0.02 -24.15
N GLY A 97 10.29 0.82 -24.45
CA GLY A 97 8.92 0.35 -24.71
C GLY A 97 8.08 0.13 -23.44
N ILE A 98 8.56 0.50 -22.25
CA ILE A 98 7.81 0.42 -21.02
C ILE A 98 6.80 1.58 -20.94
N THR A 99 5.53 1.25 -20.72
CA THR A 99 4.50 2.28 -20.51
C THR A 99 4.55 2.80 -19.09
N PHE A 100 4.98 4.05 -18.90
CA PHE A 100 5.01 4.70 -17.58
C PHE A 100 3.90 5.72 -17.41
N ASN A 101 3.10 5.59 -16.36
CA ASN A 101 1.99 6.48 -16.03
C ASN A 101 2.25 7.20 -14.70
N TRP A 102 2.44 8.51 -14.74
CA TRP A 102 2.40 9.33 -13.52
C TRP A 102 0.95 9.57 -13.11
N LEU A 103 0.61 9.16 -11.88
CA LEU A 103 -0.70 9.33 -11.26
C LEU A 103 -0.74 10.55 -10.34
N GLY A 104 -1.94 11.05 -10.02
CA GLY A 104 -2.13 12.19 -9.12
C GLY A 104 -1.69 13.52 -9.72
N ARG A 105 -1.66 13.63 -11.06
CA ARG A 105 -1.41 14.91 -11.72
C ARG A 105 -2.45 15.93 -11.28
N PHE A 106 -2.06 17.19 -11.18
CA PHE A 106 -2.88 18.29 -10.68
C PHE A 106 -4.35 18.18 -11.10
N SER A 107 -5.20 17.82 -10.15
CA SER A 107 -6.62 18.16 -10.18
C SER A 107 -6.83 19.41 -9.33
N VAL A 108 -8.02 20.00 -9.40
CA VAL A 108 -8.44 21.21 -8.65
C VAL A 108 -8.19 21.07 -7.13
N THR A 109 -7.99 19.84 -6.63
CA THR A 109 -7.62 19.54 -5.25
C THR A 109 -6.36 18.66 -5.24
N PRO A 110 -5.19 19.19 -4.89
CA PRO A 110 -3.91 18.49 -4.95
C PRO A 110 -3.80 17.25 -4.03
N VAL A 111 -4.80 17.01 -3.20
CA VAL A 111 -4.84 15.89 -2.24
C VAL A 111 -5.85 14.81 -2.62
N SER A 112 -6.76 15.05 -3.58
CA SER A 112 -7.82 14.10 -3.94
C SER A 112 -7.39 13.10 -4.98
N GLY A 113 -7.89 11.86 -4.86
CA GLY A 113 -7.66 10.81 -5.84
C GLY A 113 -6.23 10.28 -5.87
N ARG A 114 -5.40 10.54 -4.85
CA ARG A 114 -4.05 9.99 -4.72
C ARG A 114 -4.11 8.46 -4.68
N THR A 115 -3.14 7.82 -5.34
CA THR A 115 -3.06 6.37 -5.37
C THR A 115 -2.07 5.87 -4.34
N HIS A 116 -2.59 5.21 -3.31
CA HIS A 116 -1.79 4.62 -2.24
C HIS A 116 -1.69 3.09 -2.37
N ILE A 117 -2.26 2.52 -3.43
CA ILE A 117 -2.21 1.09 -3.75
C ILE A 117 -0.77 0.69 -4.09
N LYS A 118 -0.35 -0.48 -3.58
CA LYS A 118 0.89 -1.16 -3.96
C LYS A 118 0.50 -2.51 -4.54
N CYS A 119 0.83 -2.71 -5.80
CA CYS A 119 0.47 -3.92 -6.53
C CYS A 119 1.50 -4.20 -7.62
N LEU A 120 1.91 -5.45 -7.71
CA LEU A 120 2.67 -5.97 -8.84
C LEU A 120 1.94 -7.20 -9.38
N VAL A 121 1.62 -7.20 -10.65
CA VAL A 121 1.07 -8.36 -11.36
C VAL A 121 2.11 -8.82 -12.37
N VAL A 122 2.50 -10.09 -12.27
CA VAL A 122 3.40 -10.74 -13.22
C VAL A 122 2.72 -12.00 -13.72
N ASP A 123 2.27 -11.98 -14.97
CA ASP A 123 1.47 -13.06 -15.56
C ASP A 123 0.28 -13.47 -14.66
N ASP A 124 0.33 -14.66 -14.05
CA ASP A 124 -0.70 -15.21 -13.18
C ASP A 124 -0.36 -15.07 -11.66
N VAL A 125 0.68 -14.28 -11.33
CA VAL A 125 1.10 -14.03 -9.95
C VAL A 125 0.83 -12.57 -9.60
N ALA A 126 0.29 -12.34 -8.41
CA ALA A 126 0.07 -11.01 -7.88
C ALA A 126 0.80 -10.81 -6.54
N PHE A 127 1.38 -9.64 -6.36
CA PHE A 127 1.92 -9.16 -5.08
C PHE A 127 1.13 -7.92 -4.69
N SER A 128 0.42 -7.98 -3.56
CA SER A 128 -0.43 -6.87 -3.08
C SER A 128 -0.75 -7.02 -1.59
N PHE A 129 -1.69 -6.25 -1.09
CA PHE A 129 -2.24 -6.30 0.28
C PHE A 129 -1.20 -6.04 1.38
N GLY A 130 -0.16 -5.30 1.05
CA GLY A 130 0.87 -4.79 1.96
C GLY A 130 1.18 -3.33 1.67
N GLY A 131 2.29 -2.81 2.21
CA GLY A 131 2.62 -1.39 2.16
C GLY A 131 3.90 -1.05 1.39
N VAL A 132 4.67 -2.00 0.88
CA VAL A 132 6.01 -1.78 0.32
C VAL A 132 5.99 -0.89 -0.92
N ASN A 133 6.70 0.23 -0.86
CA ASN A 133 6.98 1.10 -2.01
C ASN A 133 8.30 0.67 -2.70
N LEU A 134 8.43 0.99 -4.00
CA LEU A 134 9.72 0.91 -4.68
C LEU A 134 10.51 2.21 -4.43
N TYR A 135 11.08 2.30 -3.24
CA TYR A 135 11.88 3.41 -2.76
C TYR A 135 12.94 2.88 -1.78
N GLY A 136 14.22 3.05 -2.10
CA GLY A 136 15.32 2.42 -1.36
C GLY A 136 15.30 2.71 0.13
N LYS A 137 15.00 3.96 0.52
CA LYS A 137 14.85 4.33 1.95
C LYS A 137 13.76 3.53 2.67
N ASP A 138 12.62 3.29 2.01
CA ASP A 138 11.51 2.52 2.57
C ASP A 138 11.88 1.03 2.67
N ILE A 139 12.52 0.49 1.63
CA ILE A 139 12.93 -0.91 1.56
C ILE A 139 13.91 -1.25 2.70
N VAL A 140 14.90 -0.39 2.94
CA VAL A 140 15.91 -0.61 3.99
C VAL A 140 15.39 -0.23 5.37
N GLY A 141 14.62 0.86 5.47
CA GLY A 141 14.28 1.52 6.74
C GLY A 141 13.00 1.03 7.40
N ASN A 142 12.06 0.45 6.67
CA ASN A 142 10.72 0.18 7.18
C ASN A 142 10.52 -1.28 7.60
N ASN A 143 9.66 -1.48 8.61
CA ASN A 143 9.03 -2.77 8.88
C ASN A 143 7.76 -2.84 8.05
N ASP A 144 7.80 -3.64 6.98
CA ASP A 144 6.69 -3.80 6.03
C ASP A 144 6.70 -5.18 5.37
N TYR A 145 5.65 -5.49 4.62
CA TYR A 145 5.48 -6.75 3.90
C TYR A 145 4.61 -6.59 2.66
N MET A 146 4.60 -7.62 1.81
CA MET A 146 3.62 -7.84 0.73
C MET A 146 3.12 -9.28 0.77
N PHE A 147 1.90 -9.54 0.30
CA PHE A 147 1.42 -10.89 0.04
C PHE A 147 1.66 -11.29 -1.41
N MET A 148 2.28 -12.44 -1.63
CA MET A 148 2.35 -13.10 -2.92
C MET A 148 1.18 -14.08 -3.07
N CYS A 149 0.41 -13.92 -4.13
CA CYS A 149 -0.77 -14.70 -4.47
C CYS A 149 -0.58 -15.34 -5.84
N LYS A 150 -0.50 -16.67 -5.91
CA LYS A 150 -0.41 -17.42 -7.17
C LYS A 150 -1.82 -17.83 -7.61
N ASP A 151 -2.52 -16.92 -8.27
CA ASP A 151 -3.89 -17.09 -8.72
C ASP A 151 -4.17 -16.19 -9.93
N LYS A 152 -4.47 -16.82 -11.06
CA LYS A 152 -4.69 -16.13 -12.33
C LYS A 152 -5.87 -15.17 -12.26
N ARG A 153 -6.98 -15.56 -11.62
CA ARG A 153 -8.18 -14.72 -11.54
C ARG A 153 -7.89 -13.46 -10.74
N LEU A 154 -7.24 -13.59 -9.58
CA LEU A 154 -6.83 -12.41 -8.81
C LEU A 154 -5.86 -11.52 -9.59
N ALA A 155 -4.89 -12.11 -10.30
CA ALA A 155 -3.97 -11.36 -11.13
C ALA A 155 -4.69 -10.60 -12.26
N ASP A 156 -5.71 -11.20 -12.88
CA ASP A 156 -6.55 -10.54 -13.89
C ASP A 156 -7.41 -9.43 -13.29
N ASP A 157 -8.02 -9.66 -12.12
CA ASP A 157 -8.83 -8.65 -11.42
C ASP A 157 -7.95 -7.45 -11.00
N LEU A 158 -6.74 -7.68 -10.47
CA LEU A 158 -5.81 -6.60 -10.13
C LEU A 158 -5.25 -5.86 -11.37
N ALA A 159 -5.05 -6.56 -12.47
CA ALA A 159 -4.70 -5.93 -13.73
C ALA A 159 -5.85 -5.05 -14.27
N HIS A 160 -7.10 -5.47 -14.07
CA HIS A 160 -8.28 -4.65 -14.37
C HIS A 160 -8.30 -3.38 -13.50
N GLU A 161 -8.10 -3.50 -12.19
CA GLU A 161 -8.00 -2.35 -11.27
C GLU A 161 -6.87 -1.39 -11.69
N PHE A 162 -5.70 -1.90 -12.03
CA PHE A 162 -4.59 -1.08 -12.56
C PHE A 162 -5.04 -0.23 -13.77
N ASN A 163 -5.70 -0.87 -14.74
CA ASN A 163 -6.19 -0.18 -15.93
C ASN A 163 -7.31 0.82 -15.61
N GLN A 164 -8.21 0.49 -14.69
CA GLN A 164 -9.27 1.38 -14.25
C GLN A 164 -8.71 2.63 -13.57
N ILE A 165 -7.73 2.46 -12.67
CA ILE A 165 -7.06 3.56 -11.96
C ILE A 165 -6.32 4.47 -12.95
N THR A 166 -5.52 3.90 -13.84
CA THR A 166 -4.75 4.69 -14.83
C THR A 166 -5.68 5.44 -15.81
N LYS A 167 -6.80 4.82 -16.19
CA LYS A 167 -7.83 5.47 -17.01
C LYS A 167 -8.51 6.60 -16.26
N ALA A 168 -8.91 6.36 -15.00
CA ALA A 168 -9.57 7.37 -14.16
C ALA A 168 -8.65 8.57 -13.89
N ASP A 169 -7.39 8.32 -13.60
CA ASP A 169 -6.40 9.38 -13.37
C ASP A 169 -6.16 10.22 -14.63
N ARG A 170 -6.01 9.56 -15.78
CA ARG A 170 -5.87 10.25 -17.08
C ARG A 170 -7.12 11.07 -17.45
N GLY A 171 -8.30 10.56 -17.11
CA GLY A 171 -9.59 11.24 -17.34
C GLY A 171 -9.98 12.24 -16.25
N HIS A 172 -9.14 12.43 -15.22
CA HIS A 172 -9.39 13.32 -14.08
C HIS A 172 -10.70 13.04 -13.33
N TYR A 173 -11.06 11.75 -13.16
CA TYR A 173 -12.24 11.35 -12.38
C TYR A 173 -11.89 10.33 -11.30
N THR A 174 -12.78 10.21 -10.33
CA THR A 174 -12.77 9.19 -9.29
C THR A 174 -14.01 8.30 -9.41
N TYR A 175 -13.98 7.13 -8.81
CA TYR A 175 -15.11 6.21 -8.83
C TYR A 175 -15.42 5.72 -7.42
N ARG A 176 -16.61 5.12 -7.26
CA ARG A 176 -17.05 4.62 -5.95
C ARG A 176 -16.24 3.42 -5.53
N SER A 177 -16.06 3.31 -4.22
CA SER A 177 -15.47 2.11 -3.61
C SER A 177 -16.29 0.88 -3.93
N HIS A 178 -15.62 -0.23 -4.19
CA HIS A 178 -16.25 -1.51 -4.53
C HIS A 178 -15.49 -2.67 -3.91
N LYS A 179 -16.01 -3.89 -4.12
CA LYS A 179 -15.42 -5.12 -3.63
C LYS A 179 -15.59 -6.25 -4.63
N PHE A 180 -14.66 -7.20 -4.61
CA PHE A 180 -14.78 -8.44 -5.38
C PHE A 180 -14.24 -9.63 -4.60
N SER A 181 -14.60 -10.85 -4.99
CA SER A 181 -14.21 -12.07 -4.29
C SER A 181 -12.89 -12.61 -4.80
N TYR A 182 -12.02 -13.02 -3.89
CA TYR A 182 -10.83 -13.82 -4.15
C TYR A 182 -10.91 -15.13 -3.36
N GLY A 183 -11.39 -16.18 -4.00
CA GLY A 183 -11.74 -17.42 -3.31
C GLY A 183 -12.76 -17.16 -2.20
N LYS A 184 -12.39 -17.48 -0.96
CA LYS A 184 -13.20 -17.20 0.24
C LYS A 184 -12.92 -15.82 0.86
N HIS A 185 -11.96 -15.08 0.33
CA HIS A 185 -11.56 -13.77 0.80
C HIS A 185 -12.31 -12.68 0.05
N LEU A 186 -12.30 -11.47 0.60
CA LEU A 186 -12.90 -10.30 0.00
C LEU A 186 -11.83 -9.24 -0.25
N VAL A 187 -11.69 -8.81 -1.49
CA VAL A 187 -10.87 -7.66 -1.84
C VAL A 187 -11.74 -6.41 -1.78
N LEU A 188 -11.26 -5.42 -1.03
CA LEU A 188 -11.90 -4.12 -0.84
C LEU A 188 -11.07 -3.06 -1.57
N THR A 189 -11.70 -2.24 -2.41
CA THR A 189 -11.02 -1.22 -3.20
C THR A 189 -11.69 0.14 -3.04
N ASP A 190 -10.92 1.15 -2.64
CA ASP A 190 -11.37 2.53 -2.59
C ASP A 190 -11.01 3.25 -3.90
N GLY A 191 -12.02 3.79 -4.59
CA GLY A 191 -11.88 4.37 -5.93
C GLY A 191 -11.47 5.84 -5.97
N GLY A 192 -11.13 6.43 -4.83
CA GLY A 192 -10.69 7.82 -4.73
C GLY A 192 -11.81 8.86 -4.63
N PHE A 193 -13.07 8.44 -4.51
CA PHE A 193 -14.17 9.37 -4.31
C PHE A 193 -14.17 9.89 -2.87
N GLN A 194 -14.18 11.21 -2.71
CA GLN A 194 -14.10 11.87 -1.39
C GLN A 194 -15.21 11.41 -0.44
N GLY A 195 -14.83 11.07 0.78
CA GLY A 195 -15.76 10.59 1.81
C GLY A 195 -16.25 9.15 1.60
N ASP A 196 -15.84 8.47 0.54
CA ASP A 196 -16.22 7.10 0.23
C ASP A 196 -15.03 6.14 0.40
N SER A 197 -15.07 5.31 1.45
CA SER A 197 -14.12 4.22 1.66
C SER A 197 -14.86 3.00 2.19
N ILE A 198 -14.88 1.94 1.38
CA ILE A 198 -15.41 0.64 1.81
C ILE A 198 -14.51 0.00 2.86
N ILE A 199 -13.19 0.19 2.75
CA ILE A 199 -12.20 -0.33 3.70
C ILE A 199 -12.45 0.27 5.08
N TYR A 200 -12.54 1.59 5.18
CA TYR A 200 -12.75 2.27 6.47
C TYR A 200 -14.12 1.94 7.08
N ARG A 201 -15.18 1.86 6.27
CA ARG A 201 -16.51 1.43 6.74
C ARG A 201 -16.45 0.02 7.31
N ARG A 202 -15.84 -0.93 6.57
CA ARG A 202 -15.75 -2.33 6.97
C ARG A 202 -14.93 -2.53 8.25
N VAL A 203 -13.81 -1.82 8.38
CA VAL A 203 -13.01 -1.79 9.61
C VAL A 203 -13.84 -1.30 10.80
N CYS A 204 -14.63 -0.24 10.62
CA CYS A 204 -15.51 0.27 11.69
C CYS A 204 -16.64 -0.71 12.06
N GLU A 205 -17.16 -1.50 11.11
CA GLU A 205 -18.16 -2.55 11.36
C GLU A 205 -17.54 -3.65 12.21
N LEU A 206 -16.45 -4.26 11.75
CA LEU A 206 -15.76 -5.33 12.46
C LEU A 206 -15.29 -4.88 13.86
N ALA A 207 -14.80 -3.65 13.98
CA ALA A 207 -14.36 -3.10 15.28
C ALA A 207 -15.52 -2.99 16.30
N ARG A 208 -16.77 -2.73 15.87
CA ARG A 208 -17.91 -2.71 16.78
C ARG A 208 -18.28 -4.10 17.27
N GLU A 209 -18.19 -5.09 16.38
CA GLU A 209 -18.55 -6.48 16.67
C GLU A 209 -17.46 -7.21 17.47
N ALA A 210 -16.19 -6.84 17.28
CA ALA A 210 -15.07 -7.50 17.92
C ALA A 210 -15.04 -7.37 19.43
N GLN A 211 -14.53 -8.41 20.11
CA GLN A 211 -14.23 -8.43 21.53
C GLN A 211 -12.84 -7.86 21.82
N ASP A 212 -11.82 -8.21 20.98
CA ASP A 212 -10.45 -7.69 21.07
C ASP A 212 -9.94 -7.27 19.69
N ILE A 213 -9.10 -6.24 19.66
CA ILE A 213 -8.60 -5.65 18.41
C ILE A 213 -7.10 -5.42 18.50
N LEU A 214 -6.36 -5.97 17.53
CA LEU A 214 -4.98 -5.61 17.27
C LEU A 214 -4.94 -4.67 16.05
N LEU A 215 -4.41 -3.46 16.24
CA LEU A 215 -4.15 -2.51 15.15
C LEU A 215 -2.65 -2.31 14.99
N VAL A 216 -2.18 -2.50 13.76
CA VAL A 216 -0.84 -2.16 13.29
C VAL A 216 -0.99 -1.20 12.12
N SER A 217 -0.39 -0.01 12.22
CA SER A 217 -0.52 1.03 11.20
C SER A 217 0.66 2.00 11.23
N GLN A 218 0.86 2.71 10.14
CA GLN A 218 1.83 3.81 10.08
C GLN A 218 1.44 4.98 10.98
N TYR A 219 0.15 5.30 11.05
CA TYR A 219 -0.39 6.47 11.75
C TYR A 219 -1.36 6.10 12.87
N CYS A 220 -1.54 7.03 13.80
CA CYS A 220 -2.58 6.98 14.81
C CYS A 220 -3.97 6.93 14.16
N PRO A 221 -4.86 5.99 14.52
CA PRO A 221 -6.21 5.91 13.96
C PRO A 221 -7.04 7.15 14.36
N THR A 222 -7.85 7.66 13.43
CA THR A 222 -8.65 8.86 13.63
C THR A 222 -10.12 8.66 13.26
N GLY A 223 -10.97 9.64 13.54
CA GLY A 223 -12.38 9.65 13.18
C GLY A 223 -13.23 8.64 13.93
N LYS A 224 -14.17 7.99 13.22
CA LYS A 224 -15.13 7.05 13.80
C LYS A 224 -14.44 5.81 14.39
N LEU A 225 -13.42 5.28 13.70
CA LEU A 225 -12.65 4.14 14.18
C LEU A 225 -12.00 4.43 15.53
N SER A 226 -11.33 5.58 15.66
CA SER A 226 -10.71 6.00 16.93
C SER A 226 -11.70 5.99 18.10
N ARG A 227 -12.93 6.48 17.88
CA ARG A 227 -13.98 6.47 18.91
C ARG A 227 -14.40 5.06 19.31
N ILE A 228 -14.51 4.13 18.35
CA ILE A 228 -14.83 2.73 18.62
C ILE A 228 -13.71 2.08 19.43
N LEU A 229 -12.46 2.26 19.04
CA LEU A 229 -11.29 1.67 19.71
C LEU A 229 -11.18 2.07 21.19
N LYS A 230 -11.65 3.27 21.57
CA LYS A 230 -11.69 3.71 22.98
C LYS A 230 -12.65 2.91 23.86
N THR A 231 -13.65 2.27 23.26
CA THR A 231 -14.69 1.50 23.98
C THR A 231 -14.46 0.00 23.91
N LYS A 232 -13.35 -0.45 23.33
CA LYS A 232 -13.03 -1.86 23.11
C LYS A 232 -11.68 -2.23 23.72
N SER A 233 -11.49 -3.51 24.04
CA SER A 233 -10.15 -4.05 24.23
C SER A 233 -9.37 -3.88 22.94
N SER A 234 -8.32 -3.03 22.97
CA SER A 234 -7.56 -2.72 21.76
C SER A 234 -6.09 -2.48 22.06
N ARG A 235 -5.22 -3.09 21.26
CA ARG A 235 -3.78 -2.90 21.27
C ARG A 235 -3.37 -2.16 20.01
N LEU A 236 -2.82 -0.96 20.18
CA LEU A 236 -2.55 -0.03 19.08
C LEU A 236 -1.03 0.15 18.89
N TYR A 237 -0.55 -0.25 17.73
CA TYR A 237 0.85 -0.12 17.32
C TYR A 237 0.91 0.80 16.09
N PHE A 238 1.44 2.00 16.28
CA PHE A 238 1.70 2.98 15.24
C PHE A 238 2.97 3.76 15.59
N ASN A 239 3.59 4.44 14.62
CA ASN A 239 4.83 5.14 14.90
C ASN A 239 4.67 6.21 15.98
N PRO A 240 5.59 6.30 16.94
CA PRO A 240 5.73 7.48 17.76
C PRO A 240 6.26 8.65 16.89
N PRO A 241 5.94 9.91 17.21
CA PRO A 241 6.33 11.07 16.40
C PRO A 241 7.82 11.17 16.12
N GLU A 242 8.65 10.69 17.04
CA GLU A 242 10.12 10.77 16.99
C GLU A 242 10.73 9.96 15.84
N LEU A 243 10.10 8.87 15.44
CA LEU A 243 10.55 8.04 14.32
C LEU A 243 10.18 8.62 12.94
N ALA A 244 9.29 9.59 12.91
CA ALA A 244 8.72 10.09 11.67
C ALA A 244 9.44 11.35 11.14
N GLY A 245 9.56 11.48 9.82
CA GLY A 245 9.95 12.72 9.17
C GLY A 245 8.93 13.84 9.41
N PRO A 246 9.27 15.11 9.12
CA PRO A 246 8.51 16.28 9.57
C PRO A 246 7.01 16.23 9.28
N LEU A 247 6.63 15.84 8.07
CA LEU A 247 5.24 15.74 7.65
C LEU A 247 4.48 14.64 8.40
N ASN A 248 5.02 13.42 8.39
CA ASN A 248 4.41 12.27 9.04
C ASN A 248 4.35 12.49 10.56
N ARG A 249 5.37 13.14 11.14
CA ARG A 249 5.40 13.55 12.56
C ARG A 249 4.21 14.44 12.89
N MET A 250 3.95 15.45 12.07
CA MET A 250 2.80 16.33 12.24
C MET A 250 1.48 15.54 12.22
N VAL A 251 1.28 14.68 11.23
CA VAL A 251 0.08 13.85 11.10
C VAL A 251 -0.12 12.95 12.32
N ILE A 252 0.95 12.29 12.80
CA ILE A 252 0.92 11.42 13.98
C ILE A 252 0.59 12.23 15.24
N THR A 253 1.28 13.36 15.44
CA THR A 253 1.08 14.23 16.62
C THR A 253 -0.36 14.74 16.68
N PHE A 254 -0.90 15.26 15.59
CA PHE A 254 -2.30 15.68 15.54
C PHE A 254 -3.27 14.50 15.76
N GLY A 255 -2.99 13.35 15.15
CA GLY A 255 -3.79 12.14 15.37
C GLY A 255 -3.84 11.75 16.85
N MET A 256 -2.70 11.72 17.53
CA MET A 256 -2.60 11.43 18.96
C MET A 256 -3.31 12.48 19.83
N PHE A 257 -3.08 13.77 19.52
CA PHE A 257 -3.69 14.87 20.28
C PHE A 257 -5.23 14.81 20.25
N PHE A 258 -5.83 14.69 19.06
CA PHE A 258 -7.29 14.66 18.92
C PHE A 258 -7.92 13.32 19.35
N SER A 259 -7.19 12.21 19.20
CA SER A 259 -7.70 10.90 19.58
C SER A 259 -7.42 10.56 21.04
N GLY A 260 -6.37 11.08 21.64
CA GLY A 260 -5.88 10.69 22.96
C GLY A 260 -5.29 9.27 23.00
N HIS A 261 -5.10 8.60 21.85
CA HIS A 261 -4.46 7.29 21.81
C HIS A 261 -2.96 7.40 22.04
N LYS A 262 -2.41 6.34 22.66
CA LYS A 262 -0.97 6.15 22.83
C LYS A 262 -0.56 4.91 22.05
N THR A 263 0.62 4.94 21.47
CA THR A 263 1.18 3.76 20.79
C THR A 263 1.87 2.83 21.76
N LEU A 264 1.79 1.52 21.47
CA LEU A 264 2.59 0.49 22.11
C LEU A 264 3.87 0.16 21.34
N TYR A 265 4.05 0.73 20.14
CA TYR A 265 5.22 0.48 19.29
C TYR A 265 6.48 1.10 19.88
N LYS A 266 7.53 0.28 20.07
CA LYS A 266 8.81 0.67 20.69
C LYS A 266 10.03 0.33 19.86
N GLN A 267 9.84 -0.27 18.68
CA GLN A 267 10.95 -0.64 17.80
C GLN A 267 11.61 0.61 17.19
N GLN A 268 12.87 0.48 16.78
CA GLN A 268 13.63 1.58 16.19
C GLN A 268 13.36 1.80 14.69
N ARG A 269 12.96 0.73 13.98
CA ARG A 269 12.61 0.83 12.55
C ARG A 269 11.24 1.44 12.37
N TYR A 270 11.08 2.22 11.30
CA TYR A 270 9.80 2.85 10.98
C TYR A 270 8.75 1.80 10.63
N LEU A 271 7.60 1.86 11.26
CA LEU A 271 6.48 0.95 11.01
C LEU A 271 5.69 1.44 9.79
N HIS A 272 5.68 0.63 8.74
CA HIS A 272 4.91 0.94 7.53
C HIS A 272 3.88 -0.14 7.17
N ALA A 273 3.91 -1.27 7.85
CA ALA A 273 2.88 -2.31 7.76
C ALA A 273 1.50 -1.81 8.22
N LYS A 274 0.43 -2.28 7.57
CA LYS A 274 -0.94 -1.84 7.83
C LYS A 274 -1.90 -3.02 7.84
N PHE A 275 -2.33 -3.43 9.04
CA PHE A 275 -3.36 -4.44 9.20
C PHE A 275 -4.10 -4.31 10.54
N MET A 276 -5.28 -4.88 10.59
CA MET A 276 -6.03 -5.09 11.83
C MET A 276 -6.44 -6.54 11.93
N ILE A 277 -6.40 -7.08 13.15
CA ILE A 277 -6.97 -8.39 13.48
C ILE A 277 -8.05 -8.18 14.53
N PHE A 278 -9.24 -8.68 14.22
CA PHE A 278 -10.43 -8.59 15.04
C PHE A 278 -10.72 -9.97 15.61
N THR A 279 -10.72 -10.12 16.93
CA THR A 279 -11.18 -11.34 17.61
C THR A 279 -12.66 -11.16 17.91
N MET A 280 -13.49 -11.99 17.30
CA MET A 280 -14.93 -11.97 17.43
C MET A 280 -15.38 -12.65 18.75
N PRO A 281 -16.61 -12.44 19.24
CA PRO A 281 -17.09 -13.04 20.48
C PRO A 281 -17.08 -14.58 20.49
N ASP A 282 -17.17 -15.22 19.32
CA ASP A 282 -17.06 -16.68 19.16
C ASP A 282 -15.60 -17.19 19.08
N GLY A 283 -14.62 -16.29 19.27
CA GLY A 283 -13.18 -16.60 19.20
C GLY A 283 -12.62 -16.62 17.76
N LYS A 284 -13.45 -16.48 16.73
CA LYS A 284 -13.00 -16.41 15.34
C LYS A 284 -12.20 -15.11 15.11
N LYS A 285 -11.14 -15.19 14.33
CA LYS A 285 -10.35 -14.00 13.95
C LYS A 285 -10.63 -13.62 12.50
N VAL A 286 -10.86 -12.31 12.29
CA VAL A 286 -10.96 -11.69 10.97
C VAL A 286 -9.83 -10.69 10.84
N ALA A 287 -9.14 -10.67 9.71
CA ALA A 287 -8.08 -9.69 9.43
C ALA A 287 -8.45 -8.82 8.23
N ILE A 288 -8.06 -7.55 8.30
CA ILE A 288 -7.99 -6.63 7.14
C ILE A 288 -6.54 -6.19 7.02
N THR A 289 -5.94 -6.40 5.85
CA THR A 289 -4.55 -6.06 5.53
C THR A 289 -4.46 -5.38 4.16
N GLY A 290 -3.61 -4.35 4.03
CA GLY A 290 -3.48 -3.65 2.75
C GLY A 290 -2.74 -2.33 2.82
N SER A 291 -3.09 -1.42 1.93
CA SER A 291 -2.43 -0.12 1.83
C SER A 291 -3.02 0.94 2.78
N HIS A 292 -4.24 0.77 3.28
CA HIS A 292 -4.99 1.78 4.02
C HIS A 292 -4.45 2.02 5.43
N ASN A 293 -4.18 3.27 5.78
CA ASN A 293 -3.60 3.68 7.07
C ASN A 293 -4.62 3.84 8.22
N PHE A 294 -5.87 3.48 8.05
CA PHE A 294 -6.96 3.56 9.04
C PHE A 294 -7.18 4.97 9.62
N VAL A 295 -6.80 6.01 8.85
CA VAL A 295 -7.02 7.41 9.20
C VAL A 295 -8.17 8.03 8.41
N TYR A 296 -9.05 8.77 9.09
CA TYR A 296 -10.21 9.37 8.44
C TYR A 296 -9.83 10.49 7.45
N GLY A 297 -8.67 11.11 7.63
CA GLY A 297 -8.15 12.12 6.69
C GLY A 297 -7.96 11.57 5.27
N GLY A 298 -7.50 10.33 5.11
CA GLY A 298 -7.39 9.66 3.81
C GLY A 298 -8.75 9.45 3.14
N VAL A 299 -9.78 9.10 3.94
CA VAL A 299 -11.17 8.98 3.44
C VAL A 299 -11.70 10.31 2.93
N LEU A 300 -11.49 11.39 3.68
CA LEU A 300 -11.91 12.74 3.27
C LEU A 300 -11.17 13.23 2.03
N ALA A 301 -9.88 12.90 1.92
CA ALA A 301 -9.07 13.22 0.75
C ALA A 301 -9.41 12.35 -0.47
N GLY A 302 -10.11 11.22 -0.29
CA GLY A 302 -10.43 10.29 -1.38
C GLY A 302 -9.16 9.62 -1.93
N THR A 303 -8.35 8.98 -1.06
CA THR A 303 -7.23 8.15 -1.53
C THR A 303 -7.73 6.85 -2.12
N ARG A 304 -7.06 6.38 -3.20
CA ARG A 304 -7.28 5.04 -3.76
C ARG A 304 -6.47 4.04 -2.96
N GLU A 305 -7.15 3.06 -2.39
CA GLU A 305 -6.57 2.07 -1.48
C GLU A 305 -7.06 0.65 -1.85
N ILE A 306 -6.31 -0.36 -1.43
CA ILE A 306 -6.71 -1.76 -1.56
C ILE A 306 -6.46 -2.52 -0.26
N ALA A 307 -7.36 -3.43 0.08
CA ALA A 307 -7.21 -4.31 1.23
C ALA A 307 -7.81 -5.69 0.98
N LEU A 308 -7.27 -6.68 1.68
CA LEU A 308 -7.79 -8.03 1.77
C LEU A 308 -8.48 -8.20 3.13
N GLU A 309 -9.77 -8.54 3.11
CA GLU A 309 -10.49 -9.05 4.28
C GLU A 309 -10.49 -10.58 4.25
N THR A 310 -10.10 -11.21 5.35
CA THR A 310 -10.00 -12.67 5.44
C THR A 310 -10.19 -13.17 6.86
N ASP A 311 -10.80 -14.36 6.97
CA ASP A 311 -10.88 -15.16 8.18
C ASP A 311 -10.04 -16.44 8.08
N ASP A 312 -9.19 -16.56 7.04
CA ASP A 312 -8.31 -17.73 6.88
C ASP A 312 -7.27 -17.80 8.00
N PRO A 313 -7.31 -18.85 8.84
CA PRO A 313 -6.35 -18.99 9.93
C PRO A 313 -4.89 -19.02 9.47
N LYS A 314 -4.63 -19.42 8.21
CA LYS A 314 -3.26 -19.43 7.67
C LYS A 314 -2.74 -18.02 7.42
N ILE A 315 -3.59 -17.13 6.89
CA ILE A 315 -3.22 -15.74 6.63
C ILE A 315 -3.14 -14.98 7.96
N VAL A 316 -4.14 -15.15 8.84
CA VAL A 316 -4.13 -14.53 10.17
C VAL A 316 -2.85 -14.89 10.93
N ARG A 317 -2.45 -16.17 10.97
CA ARG A 317 -1.20 -16.60 11.63
C ARG A 317 0.06 -16.00 10.99
N GLN A 318 0.08 -15.74 9.69
CA GLN A 318 1.22 -15.04 9.07
C GLN A 318 1.32 -13.59 9.53
N LEU A 319 0.18 -12.89 9.66
CA LEU A 319 0.13 -11.52 10.21
C LEU A 319 0.51 -11.49 11.71
N GLU A 320 0.07 -12.47 12.50
CA GLU A 320 0.45 -12.60 13.91
C GLU A 320 1.96 -12.84 14.06
N ARG A 321 2.56 -13.72 13.27
CA ARG A 321 4.02 -13.95 13.27
C ARG A 321 4.79 -12.69 12.86
N PHE A 322 4.30 -11.96 11.83
CA PHE A 322 4.90 -10.69 11.47
C PHE A 322 4.83 -9.68 12.62
N PHE A 323 3.68 -9.61 13.29
CA PHE A 323 3.50 -8.78 14.48
C PHE A 323 4.51 -9.13 15.58
N GLU A 324 4.60 -10.40 15.96
CA GLU A 324 5.51 -10.89 17.01
C GLU A 324 6.99 -10.64 16.69
N SER A 325 7.38 -10.77 15.41
CA SER A 325 8.78 -10.67 15.00
C SER A 325 9.25 -9.23 14.74
N TYR A 326 8.35 -8.31 14.34
CA TYR A 326 8.74 -7.00 13.82
C TYR A 326 8.04 -5.81 14.47
N VAL A 327 6.99 -6.05 15.28
CA VAL A 327 6.15 -4.95 15.81
C VAL A 327 6.08 -4.97 17.34
N ALA A 328 5.93 -6.13 17.96
CA ALA A 328 5.76 -6.31 19.40
C ALA A 328 6.97 -5.88 20.25
#